data_50a6f80711842b5865e8dd7bb5be5991
#
_entry.id   50a6f80711842b5865e8dd7bb5be5991
#
_cell.length_a   1.000
_cell.length_b   1.000
_cell.length_c   1.000
_cell.angle_alpha   90.00
_cell.angle_beta   90.00
_cell.angle_gamma   90.00
#
_symmetry.space_group_name_H-M   'P 1'
#
loop_
_entity.id
_entity.type
_entity.pdbx_description
1 polymer ?
#
loop_
_entity_poly.entity_id
_entity_poly.type
_entity_poly.pdbx_seq_one_letter_code
_entity_poly.pdbx_strand_id
1 'polypeptide(L)'
;MKKLGLFILVSVMFLLAACGNGSDQKESSEKGTSDKKTVKIENSYKLNGKDPKGSDAKQVKDTVEVPVNPKNAVVLDYGALDTLKALGVADKVKATPKGEDNSTLPDFLKEFKDEKYLNTGSLKEVNFDKVAQAKPEVIFISNRTANQKNLDEFKKAAPKAKVVYVGADDKDYMNSVKKNAENLGKIYDKEDKAKELNKKLDKKVADMKAKTKDFDKSVMYLLVNEGELSTFGPKERFGSLVYNTLGFKPADEKIKASAHGQNVTNEYVNEKNPGVIIAMDRGQAIGGKSTAKQVLSNDVIKNVKAIKDDQVYEVDPKLWYFASGSTTTTMKQIDELKDIVK
;
A
#
# COMPACT_ATOMS: atom_id res chain seq x y z
N MET A 1 60.23 20.07 41.68
CA MET A 1 61.04 21.18 41.16
C MET A 1 60.24 21.76 39.99
N LYS A 2 59.61 22.90 40.20
CA LYS A 2 59.83 24.23 39.60
C LYS A 2 59.69 24.17 38.08
N LYS A 3 58.88 24.98 37.34
CA LYS A 3 58.27 26.31 37.47
C LYS A 3 57.23 26.41 36.35
N LEU A 4 55.99 26.88 36.45
CA LEU A 4 55.47 28.26 36.56
C LEU A 4 55.79 29.19 35.36
N GLY A 5 54.77 29.75 34.74
CA GLY A 5 54.80 30.92 33.87
C GLY A 5 53.59 30.85 32.89
N LEU A 6 52.51 31.44 33.06
CA LEU A 6 51.89 32.72 33.39
C LEU A 6 51.89 33.70 32.21
N PHE A 7 50.67 34.16 31.82
CA PHE A 7 50.23 35.43 31.23
C PHE A 7 50.50 35.66 29.71
N ILE A 8 49.67 36.24 28.90
CA ILE A 8 48.83 37.45 29.01
C ILE A 8 47.75 37.50 27.93
N LEU A 9 46.61 37.99 28.34
CA LEU A 9 45.43 38.49 27.63
C LEU A 9 45.72 39.77 26.89
N VAL A 10 45.32 39.98 25.62
CA VAL A 10 44.98 41.33 25.09
C VAL A 10 43.81 41.23 24.13
N SER A 11 42.74 41.84 24.52
CA SER A 11 41.56 42.25 23.77
C SER A 11 41.81 43.57 23.09
N VAL A 12 41.51 43.74 21.79
CA VAL A 12 41.21 45.07 21.22
C VAL A 12 40.13 44.93 20.13
N MET A 13 38.98 45.50 20.39
CA MET A 13 38.00 45.97 19.41
C MET A 13 38.55 47.16 18.61
N PHE A 14 38.26 47.22 17.32
CA PHE A 14 37.96 48.51 16.66
C PHE A 14 37.00 48.33 15.47
N LEU A 15 36.08 49.24 15.43
CA LEU A 15 34.98 49.44 14.50
C LEU A 15 35.35 50.40 13.35
N LEU A 16 34.52 50.36 12.29
CA LEU A 16 34.19 51.43 11.34
C LEU A 16 35.16 51.63 10.14
N ALA A 17 34.72 51.67 8.97
CA ALA A 17 33.68 52.19 8.13
C ALA A 17 34.22 52.57 6.74
N ALA A 18 33.42 52.35 5.77
CA ALA A 18 33.15 53.22 4.60
C ALA A 18 34.02 53.18 3.32
N CYS A 19 33.31 52.82 2.26
CA CYS A 19 33.32 53.38 0.89
C CYS A 19 34.60 53.45 0.06
N GLY A 20 34.55 52.82 -1.11
CA GLY A 20 35.45 53.09 -2.22
C GLY A 20 35.26 52.15 -3.40
N ASN A 21 34.70 52.66 -4.44
CA ASN A 21 34.42 52.12 -5.77
C ASN A 21 35.66 51.55 -6.47
N GLY A 22 35.50 50.39 -7.18
CA GLY A 22 36.54 49.89 -8.08
C GLY A 22 36.22 48.48 -8.58
N SER A 23 35.74 48.40 -9.78
CA SER A 23 35.51 47.19 -10.58
C SER A 23 36.75 46.31 -10.68
N ASP A 24 36.59 45.00 -10.43
CA ASP A 24 37.19 43.92 -11.24
C ASP A 24 36.48 42.61 -11.00
N GLN A 25 36.00 42.02 -12.09
CA GLN A 25 35.36 40.68 -12.16
C GLN A 25 36.35 39.59 -11.75
N LYS A 26 35.98 38.79 -10.78
CA LYS A 26 36.37 37.37 -10.73
C LYS A 26 35.14 36.55 -10.40
N GLU A 27 34.66 35.85 -11.41
CA GLU A 27 33.74 34.72 -11.26
C GLU A 27 34.28 33.72 -10.23
N SER A 28 33.70 33.71 -9.05
CA SER A 28 33.74 32.55 -8.17
C SER A 28 32.42 31.78 -8.39
N SER A 29 32.51 30.73 -9.14
CA SER A 29 31.44 29.72 -9.28
C SER A 29 31.18 29.08 -7.92
N GLU A 30 30.33 29.69 -7.10
CA GLU A 30 29.66 28.96 -6.02
C GLU A 30 28.70 27.96 -6.66
N LYS A 31 29.13 26.70 -6.70
CA LYS A 31 28.22 25.58 -6.81
C LYS A 31 27.30 25.61 -5.60
N GLY A 32 26.19 26.31 -5.69
CA GLY A 32 25.07 26.19 -4.77
C GLY A 32 24.53 24.80 -4.84
N THR A 33 24.95 23.93 -3.93
CA THR A 33 24.18 22.74 -3.55
C THR A 33 22.89 23.25 -2.94
N SER A 34 21.83 23.37 -3.74
CA SER A 34 20.50 23.60 -3.17
C SER A 34 20.19 22.36 -2.34
N ASP A 35 20.28 22.47 -1.01
CA ASP A 35 19.82 21.45 -0.10
C ASP A 35 18.33 21.20 -0.39
N LYS A 36 18.05 20.13 -1.12
CA LYS A 36 16.67 19.73 -1.39
C LYS A 36 16.01 19.46 -0.03
N LYS A 37 14.94 20.18 0.27
CA LYS A 37 14.13 19.93 1.46
C LYS A 37 13.79 18.45 1.53
N THR A 38 14.00 17.80 2.67
CA THR A 38 13.68 16.39 2.91
C THR A 38 12.63 16.26 4.00
N VAL A 39 11.91 15.14 4.00
CA VAL A 39 11.02 14.71 5.07
C VAL A 39 11.46 13.36 5.61
N LYS A 40 11.31 13.16 6.91
CA LYS A 40 11.59 11.89 7.58
C LYS A 40 10.34 11.02 7.55
N ILE A 41 10.48 9.82 6.98
CA ILE A 41 9.43 8.81 6.89
C ILE A 41 9.86 7.59 7.69
N GLU A 42 9.03 7.20 8.65
CA GLU A 42 9.24 5.98 9.43
C GLU A 42 8.73 4.77 8.65
N ASN A 43 9.61 3.83 8.34
CA ASN A 43 9.26 2.51 7.83
C ASN A 43 9.09 1.54 9.01
N SER A 44 8.04 0.72 8.96
CA SER A 44 7.85 -0.40 9.87
C SER A 44 7.17 -1.54 9.13
N TYR A 45 7.91 -2.59 8.80
CA TYR A 45 7.39 -3.70 8.00
C TYR A 45 8.15 -5.00 8.25
N LYS A 46 7.55 -6.11 7.84
CA LYS A 46 8.24 -7.40 7.78
C LYS A 46 8.99 -7.53 6.46
N LEU A 47 10.29 -7.71 6.54
CA LEU A 47 11.13 -8.07 5.42
C LEU A 47 11.04 -9.60 5.25
N ASN A 48 10.44 -10.03 4.14
CA ASN A 48 10.29 -11.45 3.83
C ASN A 48 11.67 -12.07 3.55
N GLY A 49 11.92 -13.23 4.17
CA GLY A 49 13.11 -14.03 3.92
C GLY A 49 12.92 -14.99 2.74
N LYS A 50 13.58 -16.13 2.80
CA LYS A 50 13.52 -17.19 1.78
C LYS A 50 12.38 -18.19 2.03
N ASP A 51 11.93 -18.31 3.27
CA ASP A 51 10.85 -19.21 3.62
C ASP A 51 9.48 -18.64 3.19
N PRO A 52 8.76 -19.31 2.28
CA PRO A 52 7.40 -18.88 1.88
C PRO A 52 6.40 -18.79 3.02
N LYS A 53 6.65 -19.53 4.13
CA LYS A 53 5.82 -19.48 5.34
C LYS A 53 6.18 -18.31 6.26
N GLY A 54 7.24 -17.57 5.94
CA GLY A 54 7.65 -16.36 6.65
C GLY A 54 8.33 -16.61 8.02
N SER A 55 8.82 -17.83 8.28
CA SER A 55 9.50 -18.16 9.55
C SER A 55 10.81 -17.39 9.73
N ASP A 56 11.44 -16.97 8.64
CA ASP A 56 12.69 -16.19 8.59
C ASP A 56 12.48 -14.70 8.31
N ALA A 57 11.22 -14.24 8.34
CA ALA A 57 10.89 -12.83 8.16
C ALA A 57 11.42 -11.97 9.32
N LYS A 58 12.04 -10.84 8.99
CA LYS A 58 12.62 -9.91 9.96
C LYS A 58 11.79 -8.63 10.06
N GLN A 59 11.60 -8.13 11.28
CA GLN A 59 11.00 -6.82 11.47
C GLN A 59 12.02 -5.73 11.12
N VAL A 60 11.69 -4.88 10.16
CA VAL A 60 12.43 -3.66 9.83
C VAL A 60 11.72 -2.48 10.49
N LYS A 61 12.51 -1.64 11.18
CA LYS A 61 12.08 -0.33 11.68
C LYS A 61 13.23 0.62 11.42
N ASP A 62 13.02 1.56 10.52
CA ASP A 62 14.02 2.59 10.19
C ASP A 62 13.33 3.92 9.87
N THR A 63 14.14 4.96 9.74
CA THR A 63 13.69 6.28 9.30
C THR A 63 14.44 6.65 8.04
N VAL A 64 13.69 6.92 6.97
CA VAL A 64 14.22 7.29 5.65
C VAL A 64 14.01 8.78 5.40
N GLU A 65 15.09 9.50 5.08
CA GLU A 65 14.99 10.88 4.60
C GLU A 65 14.71 10.90 3.10
N VAL A 66 13.51 11.38 2.74
CA VAL A 66 13.00 11.41 1.37
C VAL A 66 12.98 12.84 0.87
N PRO A 67 13.46 13.14 -0.35
CA PRO A 67 13.30 14.46 -0.94
C PRO A 67 11.83 14.88 -1.02
N VAL A 68 11.50 16.12 -0.71
CA VAL A 68 10.16 16.66 -0.94
C VAL A 68 9.94 16.88 -2.43
N ASN A 69 8.75 16.54 -2.92
CA ASN A 69 8.35 16.60 -4.32
C ASN A 69 9.34 15.88 -5.27
N PRO A 70 9.65 14.59 -5.02
CA PRO A 70 10.51 13.83 -5.90
C PRO A 70 9.92 13.79 -7.31
N LYS A 71 10.75 14.05 -8.32
CA LYS A 71 10.29 14.15 -9.71
C LYS A 71 10.02 12.79 -10.35
N ASN A 72 10.73 11.76 -9.89
CA ASN A 72 10.66 10.43 -10.46
C ASN A 72 10.38 9.42 -9.34
N ALA A 73 9.21 8.81 -9.37
CA ALA A 73 8.84 7.72 -8.48
C ALA A 73 8.68 6.41 -9.24
N VAL A 74 9.17 5.32 -8.65
CA VAL A 74 8.79 3.96 -8.99
C VAL A 74 7.79 3.49 -7.94
N VAL A 75 6.62 3.02 -8.36
CA VAL A 75 5.52 2.66 -7.45
C VAL A 75 5.17 1.19 -7.67
N LEU A 76 5.56 0.34 -6.74
CA LEU A 76 5.38 -1.12 -6.81
C LEU A 76 4.17 -1.61 -5.99
N ASP A 77 3.20 -0.72 -5.80
CA ASP A 77 1.96 -0.99 -5.08
C ASP A 77 0.79 -0.20 -5.68
N TYR A 78 -0.30 -0.87 -6.04
CA TYR A 78 -1.43 -0.22 -6.71
C TYR A 78 -2.28 0.64 -5.76
N GLY A 79 -2.29 0.34 -4.46
CA GLY A 79 -2.95 1.19 -3.48
C GLY A 79 -2.24 2.53 -3.33
N ALA A 80 -0.90 2.51 -3.27
CA ALA A 80 -0.09 3.72 -3.26
C ALA A 80 -0.23 4.49 -4.59
N LEU A 81 -0.26 3.78 -5.73
CA LEU A 81 -0.45 4.39 -7.05
C LEU A 81 -1.78 5.14 -7.14
N ASP A 82 -2.89 4.54 -6.66
CA ASP A 82 -4.20 5.18 -6.59
C ASP A 82 -4.21 6.38 -5.63
N THR A 83 -3.48 6.28 -4.52
CA THR A 83 -3.34 7.40 -3.58
C THR A 83 -2.57 8.57 -4.20
N LEU A 84 -1.47 8.33 -4.90
CA LEU A 84 -0.72 9.38 -5.62
C LEU A 84 -1.58 10.06 -6.70
N LYS A 85 -2.37 9.28 -7.43
CA LYS A 85 -3.38 9.81 -8.36
C LYS A 85 -4.38 10.72 -7.64
N ALA A 86 -4.95 10.27 -6.52
CA ALA A 86 -5.91 11.05 -5.74
C ALA A 86 -5.30 12.34 -5.12
N LEU A 87 -4.00 12.32 -4.79
CA LEU A 87 -3.25 13.49 -4.36
C LEU A 87 -2.96 14.49 -5.50
N GLY A 88 -3.18 14.08 -6.77
CA GLY A 88 -2.93 14.92 -7.94
C GLY A 88 -1.46 14.96 -8.38
N VAL A 89 -0.70 13.89 -8.10
CA VAL A 89 0.74 13.80 -8.40
C VAL A 89 1.09 12.58 -9.26
N ALA A 90 0.14 12.10 -10.06
CA ALA A 90 0.35 10.97 -10.99
C ALA A 90 1.48 11.25 -12.01
N ASP A 91 1.73 12.51 -12.36
CA ASP A 91 2.81 12.94 -13.26
C ASP A 91 4.21 12.65 -12.71
N LYS A 92 4.35 12.47 -11.39
CA LYS A 92 5.61 12.11 -10.72
C LYS A 92 5.95 10.62 -10.84
N VAL A 93 4.98 9.79 -11.16
CA VAL A 93 5.21 8.36 -11.40
C VAL A 93 5.93 8.18 -12.73
N LYS A 94 7.01 7.40 -12.75
CA LYS A 94 7.76 7.06 -13.96
C LYS A 94 7.64 5.60 -14.33
N ALA A 95 7.46 4.74 -13.32
CA ALA A 95 7.34 3.30 -13.55
C ALA A 95 6.43 2.65 -12.50
N THR A 96 5.69 1.64 -12.93
CA THR A 96 4.81 0.83 -12.08
C THR A 96 4.67 -0.57 -12.70
N PRO A 97 4.36 -1.62 -11.93
CA PRO A 97 3.99 -2.91 -12.50
C PRO A 97 2.75 -2.77 -13.37
N LYS A 98 2.73 -3.45 -14.50
CA LYS A 98 1.53 -3.50 -15.35
C LYS A 98 1.12 -4.95 -15.68
N GLY A 99 2.02 -5.90 -15.44
CA GLY A 99 1.89 -7.27 -15.95
C GLY A 99 2.16 -7.33 -17.44
N GLU A 100 1.97 -8.50 -18.03
CA GLU A 100 1.99 -8.70 -19.47
C GLU A 100 0.72 -8.06 -20.06
N ASP A 101 0.86 -7.32 -21.15
CA ASP A 101 -0.22 -6.59 -21.82
C ASP A 101 -1.11 -5.72 -20.91
N ASN A 102 -0.53 -5.19 -19.84
CA ASN A 102 -1.21 -4.42 -18.81
C ASN A 102 -2.32 -5.21 -18.05
N SER A 103 -2.21 -6.54 -18.04
CA SER A 103 -3.26 -7.44 -17.52
C SER A 103 -3.55 -7.28 -16.03
N THR A 104 -2.56 -6.87 -15.24
CA THR A 104 -2.71 -6.75 -13.77
C THR A 104 -3.22 -5.40 -13.30
N LEU A 105 -3.19 -4.36 -14.15
CA LEU A 105 -3.71 -3.05 -13.77
C LEU A 105 -5.23 -3.07 -13.60
N PRO A 106 -5.76 -2.61 -12.44
CA PRO A 106 -7.19 -2.38 -12.28
C PRO A 106 -7.71 -1.26 -13.21
N ASP A 107 -9.00 -1.30 -13.56
CA ASP A 107 -9.58 -0.33 -14.48
C ASP A 107 -9.56 1.11 -13.94
N PHE A 108 -9.63 1.31 -12.64
CA PHE A 108 -9.51 2.63 -12.03
C PHE A 108 -8.09 3.23 -12.12
N LEU A 109 -7.09 2.42 -12.54
CA LEU A 109 -5.70 2.82 -12.83
C LEU A 109 -5.36 2.78 -14.33
N LYS A 110 -6.37 2.73 -15.22
CA LYS A 110 -6.18 2.60 -16.67
C LYS A 110 -5.28 3.65 -17.30
N GLU A 111 -5.17 4.85 -16.71
CA GLU A 111 -4.29 5.91 -17.20
C GLU A 111 -2.81 5.51 -17.17
N PHE A 112 -2.42 4.61 -16.24
CA PHE A 112 -1.06 4.10 -16.15
C PHE A 112 -0.72 3.02 -17.20
N LYS A 113 -1.69 2.63 -18.06
CA LYS A 113 -1.43 1.80 -19.24
C LYS A 113 -0.63 2.56 -20.30
N ASP A 114 -0.67 3.91 -20.28
CA ASP A 114 0.09 4.77 -21.19
C ASP A 114 1.60 4.41 -21.18
N GLU A 115 2.23 4.43 -22.34
CA GLU A 115 3.64 4.04 -22.54
C GLU A 115 4.63 4.97 -21.85
N LYS A 116 4.23 6.21 -21.53
CA LYS A 116 5.06 7.13 -20.75
C LYS A 116 5.41 6.59 -19.35
N TYR A 117 4.60 5.67 -18.82
CA TYR A 117 4.88 4.96 -17.58
C TYR A 117 5.56 3.63 -17.92
N LEU A 118 6.80 3.44 -17.51
CA LEU A 118 7.54 2.21 -17.73
C LEU A 118 6.88 1.02 -16.98
N ASN A 119 6.80 -0.12 -17.64
CA ASN A 119 6.33 -1.35 -17.03
C ASN A 119 7.45 -2.04 -16.25
N THR A 120 7.35 -2.10 -14.92
CA THR A 120 8.31 -2.80 -14.06
C THR A 120 8.03 -4.29 -13.90
N GLY A 121 7.24 -4.89 -14.76
CA GLY A 121 6.89 -6.32 -14.71
C GLY A 121 5.60 -6.57 -13.92
N SER A 122 5.60 -7.60 -13.08
CA SER A 122 4.47 -7.92 -12.22
C SER A 122 4.66 -7.37 -10.80
N LEU A 123 3.59 -7.45 -9.97
CA LEU A 123 3.67 -7.10 -8.54
C LEU A 123 4.58 -8.04 -7.73
N LYS A 124 5.00 -9.18 -8.29
CA LYS A 124 5.90 -10.14 -7.64
C LYS A 124 7.29 -10.14 -8.24
N GLU A 125 7.38 -10.01 -9.56
CA GLU A 125 8.62 -10.10 -10.32
C GLU A 125 8.94 -8.74 -10.91
N VAL A 126 9.91 -8.06 -10.29
CA VAL A 126 10.31 -6.70 -10.65
C VAL A 126 11.36 -6.75 -11.76
N ASN A 127 11.13 -5.99 -12.83
CA ASN A 127 12.14 -5.71 -13.84
C ASN A 127 13.03 -4.55 -13.38
N PHE A 128 14.21 -4.87 -12.87
CA PHE A 128 15.14 -3.89 -12.30
C PHE A 128 15.80 -3.00 -13.36
N ASP A 129 15.90 -3.43 -14.61
CA ASP A 129 16.37 -2.58 -15.72
C ASP A 129 15.39 -1.43 -15.97
N LYS A 130 14.08 -1.70 -15.86
CA LYS A 130 13.06 -0.66 -15.95
C LYS A 130 13.06 0.28 -14.73
N VAL A 131 13.39 -0.23 -13.55
CA VAL A 131 13.63 0.61 -12.36
C VAL A 131 14.84 1.53 -12.60
N ALA A 132 15.95 1.02 -13.11
CA ALA A 132 17.13 1.81 -13.43
C ALA A 132 16.84 2.86 -14.51
N GLN A 133 16.10 2.49 -15.56
CA GLN A 133 15.68 3.39 -16.64
C GLN A 133 14.81 4.56 -16.13
N ALA A 134 13.97 4.32 -15.12
CA ALA A 134 13.12 5.34 -14.50
C ALA A 134 13.90 6.40 -13.73
N LYS A 135 15.17 6.13 -13.37
CA LYS A 135 16.05 7.01 -12.55
C LYS A 135 15.31 7.57 -11.33
N PRO A 136 14.75 6.74 -10.46
CA PRO A 136 13.90 7.19 -9.38
C PRO A 136 14.66 7.97 -8.31
N GLU A 137 13.99 8.94 -7.69
CA GLU A 137 14.41 9.55 -6.43
C GLU A 137 13.77 8.81 -5.23
N VAL A 138 12.63 8.13 -5.46
CA VAL A 138 11.93 7.31 -4.46
C VAL A 138 11.35 6.05 -5.10
N ILE A 139 11.38 4.94 -4.36
CA ILE A 139 10.75 3.65 -4.71
C ILE A 139 9.76 3.30 -3.60
N PHE A 140 8.48 3.20 -3.94
CA PHE A 140 7.44 2.76 -3.01
C PHE A 140 7.25 1.25 -3.14
N ILE A 141 7.40 0.54 -2.02
CA ILE A 141 7.30 -0.92 -1.93
C ILE A 141 6.19 -1.33 -0.95
N SER A 142 5.70 -2.55 -1.11
CA SER A 142 4.79 -3.19 -0.14
C SER A 142 5.23 -4.63 0.17
N ASN A 143 4.43 -5.37 0.91
CA ASN A 143 4.74 -6.73 1.34
C ASN A 143 5.15 -7.69 0.20
N ARG A 144 4.64 -7.48 -1.03
CA ARG A 144 4.99 -8.33 -2.19
C ARG A 144 6.43 -8.15 -2.65
N THR A 145 6.98 -6.97 -2.47
CA THR A 145 8.32 -6.59 -2.93
C THR A 145 9.31 -6.40 -1.79
N ALA A 146 8.86 -6.42 -0.53
CA ALA A 146 9.69 -6.27 0.66
C ALA A 146 10.42 -7.58 1.01
N ASN A 147 11.45 -7.92 0.26
CA ASN A 147 12.37 -9.01 0.53
C ASN A 147 13.82 -8.58 0.28
N GLN A 148 14.78 -9.27 0.90
CA GLN A 148 16.20 -8.88 0.88
C GLN A 148 16.74 -8.81 -0.55
N LYS A 149 16.40 -9.79 -1.41
CA LYS A 149 16.83 -9.82 -2.81
C LYS A 149 16.42 -8.53 -3.54
N ASN A 150 15.16 -8.14 -3.41
CA ASN A 150 14.66 -6.94 -4.07
C ASN A 150 15.33 -5.67 -3.53
N LEU A 151 15.53 -5.56 -2.20
CA LEU A 151 16.23 -4.40 -1.63
C LEU A 151 17.65 -4.27 -2.16
N ASP A 152 18.37 -5.38 -2.28
CA ASP A 152 19.74 -5.40 -2.83
C ASP A 152 19.73 -4.98 -4.32
N GLU A 153 18.77 -5.47 -5.10
CA GLU A 153 18.63 -5.10 -6.52
C GLU A 153 18.18 -3.63 -6.70
N PHE A 154 17.29 -3.10 -5.86
CA PHE A 154 16.96 -1.67 -5.89
C PHE A 154 18.19 -0.80 -5.62
N LYS A 155 19.04 -1.21 -4.67
CA LYS A 155 20.29 -0.50 -4.37
C LYS A 155 21.25 -0.50 -5.53
N LYS A 156 21.30 -1.59 -6.33
CA LYS A 156 22.13 -1.66 -7.55
C LYS A 156 21.52 -0.84 -8.68
N ALA A 157 20.22 -0.99 -8.94
CA ALA A 157 19.53 -0.34 -10.05
C ALA A 157 19.39 1.18 -9.86
N ALA A 158 19.21 1.63 -8.60
CA ALA A 158 18.98 3.04 -8.27
C ALA A 158 19.63 3.42 -6.92
N PRO A 159 20.97 3.51 -6.83
CA PRO A 159 21.71 3.63 -5.56
C PRO A 159 21.39 4.91 -4.77
N LYS A 160 20.84 5.93 -5.40
CA LYS A 160 20.44 7.20 -4.76
C LYS A 160 18.96 7.25 -4.36
N ALA A 161 18.16 6.31 -4.86
CA ALA A 161 16.72 6.27 -4.56
C ALA A 161 16.46 5.91 -3.09
N LYS A 162 15.45 6.54 -2.51
CA LYS A 162 14.96 6.21 -1.17
C LYS A 162 13.86 5.17 -1.28
N VAL A 163 13.95 4.11 -0.48
CA VAL A 163 12.93 3.05 -0.46
C VAL A 163 11.98 3.32 0.70
N VAL A 164 10.69 3.47 0.38
CA VAL A 164 9.62 3.75 1.35
C VAL A 164 8.59 2.63 1.30
N TYR A 165 8.28 2.08 2.48
CA TYR A 165 7.25 1.07 2.60
C TYR A 165 5.86 1.72 2.72
N VAL A 166 4.91 1.24 1.91
CA VAL A 166 3.53 1.76 1.83
C VAL A 166 2.47 0.68 2.00
N GLY A 167 2.87 -0.54 2.37
CA GLY A 167 1.93 -1.63 2.64
C GLY A 167 1.13 -1.40 3.90
N ALA A 168 -0.09 -1.96 3.96
CA ALA A 168 -0.90 -1.93 5.17
C ALA A 168 -0.41 -2.96 6.20
N ASP A 169 -0.67 -2.68 7.47
CA ASP A 169 -0.51 -3.62 8.58
C ASP A 169 -1.87 -4.25 8.89
N ASP A 170 -2.01 -5.56 8.70
CA ASP A 170 -3.26 -6.27 8.93
C ASP A 170 -3.72 -6.21 10.40
N LYS A 171 -2.80 -5.98 11.36
CA LYS A 171 -3.13 -5.86 12.79
C LYS A 171 -3.64 -4.48 13.16
N ASP A 172 -3.23 -3.47 12.41
CA ASP A 172 -3.62 -2.06 12.61
C ASP A 172 -3.99 -1.41 11.27
N TYR A 173 -4.91 -2.09 10.55
CA TYR A 173 -5.24 -1.78 9.17
C TYR A 173 -5.61 -0.31 8.96
N MET A 174 -6.60 0.20 9.70
CA MET A 174 -7.12 1.55 9.49
C MET A 174 -6.09 2.64 9.77
N ASN A 175 -5.29 2.49 10.84
CA ASN A 175 -4.25 3.48 11.15
C ASN A 175 -3.12 3.42 10.12
N SER A 176 -2.72 2.21 9.70
CA SER A 176 -1.64 2.05 8.73
C SER A 176 -1.98 2.63 7.36
N VAL A 177 -3.19 2.41 6.83
CA VAL A 177 -3.59 2.97 5.53
C VAL A 177 -3.68 4.49 5.57
N LYS A 178 -4.17 5.06 6.68
CA LYS A 178 -4.23 6.52 6.88
C LYS A 178 -2.83 7.13 7.04
N LYS A 179 -1.96 6.51 7.82
CA LYS A 179 -0.55 6.92 7.98
C LYS A 179 0.20 6.91 6.65
N ASN A 180 -0.03 5.89 5.81
CA ASN A 180 0.58 5.82 4.49
C ASN A 180 0.11 6.97 3.58
N ALA A 181 -1.18 7.31 3.59
CA ALA A 181 -1.69 8.47 2.84
C ALA A 181 -1.07 9.79 3.34
N GLU A 182 -0.92 9.98 4.66
CA GLU A 182 -0.25 11.14 5.25
C GLU A 182 1.24 11.22 4.90
N ASN A 183 1.94 10.07 4.89
CA ASN A 183 3.34 10.00 4.48
C ASN A 183 3.51 10.40 3.01
N LEU A 184 2.64 9.91 2.12
CA LEU A 184 2.62 10.32 0.72
C LEU A 184 2.28 11.82 0.59
N GLY A 185 1.35 12.33 1.39
CA GLY A 185 1.04 13.75 1.48
C GLY A 185 2.28 14.58 1.85
N LYS A 186 3.02 14.20 2.88
CA LYS A 186 4.27 14.86 3.31
C LYS A 186 5.34 14.84 2.23
N ILE A 187 5.53 13.69 1.56
CA ILE A 187 6.53 13.54 0.49
C ILE A 187 6.22 14.48 -0.67
N TYR A 188 4.94 14.68 -1.01
CA TYR A 188 4.53 15.45 -2.18
C TYR A 188 3.94 16.83 -1.87
N ASP A 189 4.09 17.33 -0.63
CA ASP A 189 3.54 18.62 -0.21
C ASP A 189 2.02 18.72 -0.46
N LYS A 190 1.31 17.66 -0.06
CA LYS A 190 -0.13 17.45 -0.23
C LYS A 190 -0.83 16.98 1.07
N GLU A 191 -0.33 17.43 2.23
CA GLU A 191 -0.81 16.99 3.54
C GLU A 191 -2.30 17.25 3.73
N ASP A 192 -2.79 18.41 3.31
CA ASP A 192 -4.20 18.75 3.47
C ASP A 192 -5.10 17.84 2.63
N LYS A 193 -4.64 17.50 1.42
CA LYS A 193 -5.36 16.55 0.56
C LYS A 193 -5.37 15.14 1.15
N ALA A 194 -4.26 14.71 1.72
CA ALA A 194 -4.17 13.42 2.42
C ALA A 194 -5.12 13.37 3.63
N LYS A 195 -5.17 14.44 4.44
CA LYS A 195 -6.13 14.56 5.55
C LYS A 195 -7.59 14.53 5.08
N GLU A 196 -7.89 15.20 3.97
CA GLU A 196 -9.23 15.16 3.36
C GLU A 196 -9.62 13.73 2.95
N LEU A 197 -8.70 12.98 2.31
CA LEU A 197 -8.92 11.58 1.94
C LEU A 197 -9.17 10.71 3.17
N ASN A 198 -8.38 10.88 4.24
CA ASN A 198 -8.55 10.14 5.48
C ASN A 198 -9.90 10.45 6.16
N LYS A 199 -10.33 11.72 6.19
CA LYS A 199 -11.66 12.09 6.69
C LYS A 199 -12.79 11.46 5.87
N LYS A 200 -12.65 11.38 4.55
CA LYS A 200 -13.64 10.70 3.69
C LYS A 200 -13.71 9.21 4.00
N LEU A 201 -12.56 8.56 4.21
CA LEU A 201 -12.51 7.17 4.62
C LEU A 201 -13.20 6.97 5.98
N ASP A 202 -12.86 7.78 6.99
CA ASP A 202 -13.45 7.68 8.33
C ASP A 202 -14.99 7.83 8.27
N LYS A 203 -15.49 8.76 7.45
CA LYS A 203 -16.93 8.92 7.24
C LYS A 203 -17.55 7.68 6.60
N LYS A 204 -16.94 7.12 5.53
CA LYS A 204 -17.46 5.91 4.89
C LYS A 204 -17.51 4.70 5.83
N VAL A 205 -16.49 4.56 6.67
CA VAL A 205 -16.45 3.51 7.70
C VAL A 205 -17.56 3.72 8.73
N ALA A 206 -17.75 4.94 9.23
CA ALA A 206 -18.81 5.26 10.17
C ALA A 206 -20.21 5.01 9.58
N ASP A 207 -20.44 5.46 8.35
CA ASP A 207 -21.71 5.26 7.63
C ASP A 207 -22.01 3.76 7.43
N MET A 208 -20.98 2.94 7.09
CA MET A 208 -21.14 1.50 6.94
C MET A 208 -21.41 0.82 8.28
N LYS A 209 -20.65 1.17 9.34
CA LYS A 209 -20.86 0.64 10.71
C LYS A 209 -22.27 0.90 11.23
N ALA A 210 -22.83 2.07 10.93
CA ALA A 210 -24.20 2.38 11.32
C ALA A 210 -25.21 1.42 10.69
N LYS A 211 -24.99 1.03 9.44
CA LYS A 211 -25.84 0.07 8.71
C LYS A 211 -25.63 -1.39 9.17
N THR A 212 -24.36 -1.78 9.37
CA THR A 212 -24.05 -3.17 9.78
C THR A 212 -24.45 -3.47 11.23
N LYS A 213 -24.66 -2.45 12.05
CA LYS A 213 -25.12 -2.61 13.43
C LYS A 213 -26.44 -3.37 13.52
N ASP A 214 -27.37 -3.07 12.62
CA ASP A 214 -28.71 -3.66 12.57
C ASP A 214 -28.82 -4.81 11.55
N PHE A 215 -27.69 -5.17 10.93
CA PHE A 215 -27.62 -6.25 9.95
C PHE A 215 -27.43 -7.59 10.66
N ASP A 216 -28.43 -8.44 10.63
CA ASP A 216 -28.50 -9.68 11.42
C ASP A 216 -27.91 -10.92 10.73
N LYS A 217 -27.62 -10.82 9.41
CA LYS A 217 -27.07 -11.95 8.64
C LYS A 217 -25.59 -12.16 8.94
N SER A 218 -25.18 -13.42 9.08
CA SER A 218 -23.76 -13.77 9.13
C SER A 218 -23.12 -13.72 7.74
N VAL A 219 -21.87 -13.26 7.68
CA VAL A 219 -21.13 -13.04 6.43
C VAL A 219 -19.93 -13.98 6.38
N MET A 220 -19.68 -14.59 5.22
CA MET A 220 -18.48 -15.34 4.92
C MET A 220 -17.74 -14.70 3.75
N TYR A 221 -16.49 -14.26 3.96
CA TYR A 221 -15.62 -13.82 2.88
C TYR A 221 -14.88 -15.01 2.29
N LEU A 222 -15.08 -15.29 1.01
CA LEU A 222 -14.44 -16.37 0.28
C LEU A 222 -13.48 -15.84 -0.78
N LEU A 223 -12.25 -16.32 -0.76
CA LEU A 223 -11.32 -16.24 -1.87
C LEU A 223 -11.46 -17.53 -2.68
N VAL A 224 -11.82 -17.40 -3.94
CA VAL A 224 -11.92 -18.47 -4.91
C VAL A 224 -10.67 -18.48 -5.78
N ASN A 225 -10.05 -19.65 -5.96
CA ASN A 225 -8.86 -19.81 -6.77
C ASN A 225 -8.87 -21.18 -7.47
N GLU A 226 -9.22 -21.20 -8.75
CA GLU A 226 -9.21 -22.43 -9.59
C GLU A 226 -9.95 -23.62 -8.94
N GLY A 227 -11.09 -23.36 -8.33
CA GLY A 227 -11.90 -24.37 -7.64
C GLY A 227 -11.59 -24.56 -6.16
N GLU A 228 -10.48 -24.03 -5.65
CA GLU A 228 -10.16 -24.03 -4.23
C GLU A 228 -10.81 -22.83 -3.52
N LEU A 229 -11.23 -23.05 -2.28
CA LEU A 229 -11.83 -22.04 -1.42
C LEU A 229 -10.92 -21.74 -0.22
N SER A 230 -10.79 -20.47 0.09
CA SER A 230 -10.19 -20.02 1.35
C SER A 230 -11.07 -18.96 1.99
N THR A 231 -11.15 -18.95 3.33
CA THR A 231 -11.87 -17.93 4.09
C THR A 231 -10.93 -17.19 5.04
N PHE A 232 -11.30 -15.99 5.43
CA PHE A 232 -10.49 -15.10 6.27
C PHE A 232 -11.24 -14.73 7.54
N GLY A 233 -10.53 -14.77 8.66
CA GLY A 233 -11.07 -14.37 9.95
C GLY A 233 -10.94 -12.87 10.23
N PRO A 234 -11.51 -12.39 11.35
CA PRO A 234 -11.54 -10.96 11.69
C PRO A 234 -10.17 -10.29 11.85
N LYS A 235 -9.11 -11.07 12.10
CA LYS A 235 -7.75 -10.54 12.38
C LYS A 235 -6.82 -10.58 11.18
N GLU A 236 -7.37 -10.83 10.00
CA GLU A 236 -6.58 -11.12 8.83
C GLU A 236 -7.03 -10.32 7.63
N ARG A 237 -6.06 -9.80 6.89
CA ARG A 237 -6.17 -9.26 5.55
C ARG A 237 -7.58 -8.71 5.20
N PHE A 238 -8.33 -9.41 4.35
CA PHE A 238 -9.67 -8.99 3.90
C PHE A 238 -10.71 -9.02 5.03
N GLY A 239 -10.63 -10.02 5.91
CA GLY A 239 -11.52 -10.14 7.05
C GLY A 239 -11.34 -9.01 8.07
N SER A 240 -10.13 -8.45 8.22
CA SER A 240 -9.91 -7.28 9.07
C SER A 240 -10.73 -6.07 8.62
N LEU A 241 -10.85 -5.84 7.31
CA LEU A 241 -11.72 -4.80 6.78
C LEU A 241 -13.20 -5.16 7.00
N VAL A 242 -13.62 -6.34 6.54
CA VAL A 242 -15.05 -6.73 6.53
C VAL A 242 -15.61 -6.82 7.95
N TYR A 243 -14.94 -7.53 8.85
CA TYR A 243 -15.47 -7.82 10.17
C TYR A 243 -15.09 -6.77 11.23
N ASN A 244 -13.79 -6.49 11.41
CA ASN A 244 -13.37 -5.58 12.48
C ASN A 244 -13.64 -4.12 12.14
N THR A 245 -13.36 -3.72 10.88
CA THR A 245 -13.49 -2.32 10.49
C THR A 245 -14.92 -1.96 10.16
N LEU A 246 -15.65 -2.79 9.40
CA LEU A 246 -17.00 -2.48 8.94
C LEU A 246 -18.11 -3.09 9.82
N GLY A 247 -17.78 -4.03 10.70
CA GLY A 247 -18.70 -4.55 11.70
C GLY A 247 -19.64 -5.66 11.20
N PHE A 248 -19.38 -6.26 10.05
CA PHE A 248 -20.14 -7.43 9.64
C PHE A 248 -19.91 -8.62 10.60
N LYS A 249 -20.96 -9.39 10.88
CA LYS A 249 -20.87 -10.56 11.74
C LYS A 249 -20.28 -11.74 10.97
N PRO A 250 -19.13 -12.31 11.38
CA PRO A 250 -18.56 -13.47 10.68
C PRO A 250 -19.42 -14.71 10.84
N ALA A 251 -19.50 -15.54 9.81
CA ALA A 251 -20.17 -16.84 9.87
C ALA A 251 -19.40 -17.88 10.72
N ASP A 252 -18.09 -17.67 10.88
CA ASP A 252 -17.25 -18.42 11.82
C ASP A 252 -16.20 -17.49 12.45
N GLU A 253 -16.18 -17.42 13.78
CA GLU A 253 -15.23 -16.64 14.56
C GLU A 253 -13.90 -17.38 14.84
N LYS A 254 -13.87 -18.71 14.56
CA LYS A 254 -12.75 -19.60 14.90
C LYS A 254 -11.78 -19.86 13.75
N ILE A 255 -11.85 -19.03 12.70
CA ILE A 255 -10.95 -19.16 11.54
C ILE A 255 -9.50 -18.94 11.99
N LYS A 256 -8.62 -19.85 11.57
CA LYS A 256 -7.18 -19.78 11.90
C LYS A 256 -6.52 -18.66 11.10
N ALA A 257 -5.77 -17.81 11.80
CA ALA A 257 -5.05 -16.71 11.20
C ALA A 257 -3.99 -17.20 10.19
N SER A 258 -4.10 -16.74 8.93
CA SER A 258 -3.16 -17.07 7.86
C SER A 258 -3.16 -15.96 6.79
N ALA A 259 -1.96 -15.58 6.32
CA ALA A 259 -1.82 -14.59 5.24
C ALA A 259 -2.52 -15.00 3.93
N HIS A 260 -2.77 -16.30 3.74
CA HIS A 260 -3.44 -16.87 2.57
C HIS A 260 -4.90 -17.29 2.84
N GLY A 261 -5.40 -17.04 4.04
CA GLY A 261 -6.67 -17.54 4.50
C GLY A 261 -6.59 -19.00 4.94
N GLN A 262 -7.67 -19.49 5.55
CA GLN A 262 -7.86 -20.89 5.88
C GLN A 262 -8.51 -21.59 4.68
N ASN A 263 -7.86 -22.63 4.11
CA ASN A 263 -8.48 -23.46 3.10
C ASN A 263 -9.70 -24.16 3.68
N VAL A 264 -10.80 -24.13 2.93
CA VAL A 264 -12.08 -24.70 3.32
C VAL A 264 -12.70 -25.47 2.15
N THR A 265 -13.63 -26.38 2.47
CA THR A 265 -14.38 -27.17 1.47
C THR A 265 -15.81 -26.65 1.32
N ASN A 266 -16.53 -27.12 0.33
CA ASN A 266 -17.95 -26.82 0.18
C ASN A 266 -18.78 -27.33 1.37
N GLU A 267 -18.42 -28.48 1.98
CA GLU A 267 -19.04 -28.99 3.20
C GLU A 267 -18.88 -28.05 4.37
N TYR A 268 -17.70 -27.41 4.52
CA TYR A 268 -17.49 -26.39 5.53
C TYR A 268 -18.40 -25.17 5.32
N VAL A 269 -18.51 -24.68 4.08
CA VAL A 269 -19.43 -23.58 3.75
C VAL A 269 -20.88 -23.96 4.07
N ASN A 270 -21.27 -25.19 3.73
CA ASN A 270 -22.60 -25.72 4.05
C ASN A 270 -22.84 -25.83 5.57
N GLU A 271 -21.84 -26.32 6.34
CA GLU A 271 -21.92 -26.41 7.81
C GLU A 271 -22.10 -25.03 8.45
N LYS A 272 -21.32 -24.03 8.02
CA LYS A 272 -21.39 -22.66 8.58
C LYS A 272 -22.62 -21.89 8.12
N ASN A 273 -23.21 -22.30 7.01
CA ASN A 273 -24.47 -21.79 6.47
C ASN A 273 -24.59 -20.25 6.52
N PRO A 274 -23.65 -19.49 5.91
CA PRO A 274 -23.66 -18.04 5.94
C PRO A 274 -24.94 -17.46 5.32
N GLY A 275 -25.42 -16.36 5.88
CA GLY A 275 -26.53 -15.59 5.31
C GLY A 275 -26.12 -14.74 4.11
N VAL A 276 -24.81 -14.41 4.01
CA VAL A 276 -24.19 -13.66 2.90
C VAL A 276 -22.82 -14.24 2.60
N ILE A 277 -22.49 -14.33 1.31
CA ILE A 277 -21.14 -14.65 0.82
C ILE A 277 -20.59 -13.43 0.07
N ILE A 278 -19.41 -12.96 0.45
CA ILE A 278 -18.59 -12.04 -0.33
C ILE A 278 -17.54 -12.88 -1.04
N ALA A 279 -17.61 -12.97 -2.37
CA ALA A 279 -16.73 -13.80 -3.18
C ALA A 279 -15.70 -12.96 -3.94
N MET A 280 -14.42 -13.21 -3.70
CA MET A 280 -13.32 -12.62 -4.45
C MET A 280 -12.63 -13.68 -5.30
N ASP A 281 -12.73 -13.54 -6.61
CA ASP A 281 -12.15 -14.47 -7.57
C ASP A 281 -10.69 -14.15 -7.86
N ARG A 282 -9.79 -14.78 -7.09
CA ARG A 282 -8.35 -14.64 -7.33
C ARG A 282 -7.94 -15.23 -8.69
N GLY A 283 -8.58 -16.33 -9.08
CA GLY A 283 -8.32 -16.96 -10.39
C GLY A 283 -8.49 -15.93 -11.52
N GLN A 284 -9.62 -15.23 -11.53
CA GLN A 284 -9.89 -14.17 -12.52
C GLN A 284 -8.85 -13.03 -12.45
N ALA A 285 -8.41 -12.61 -11.25
CA ALA A 285 -7.40 -11.56 -11.11
C ALA A 285 -6.07 -11.92 -11.79
N ILE A 286 -5.69 -13.19 -11.79
CA ILE A 286 -4.40 -13.68 -12.30
C ILE A 286 -4.49 -14.37 -13.67
N GLY A 287 -5.64 -14.28 -14.36
CA GLY A 287 -5.87 -14.86 -15.69
C GLY A 287 -6.31 -16.33 -15.70
N GLY A 288 -6.83 -16.84 -14.58
CA GLY A 288 -7.42 -18.17 -14.47
C GLY A 288 -8.72 -18.34 -15.28
N LYS A 289 -9.16 -19.57 -15.44
CA LYS A 289 -10.32 -19.92 -16.29
C LYS A 289 -11.61 -20.19 -15.53
N SER A 290 -11.54 -20.68 -14.27
CA SER A 290 -12.71 -20.92 -13.44
C SER A 290 -13.20 -19.61 -12.84
N THR A 291 -14.52 -19.44 -12.71
CA THR A 291 -15.12 -18.26 -12.06
C THR A 291 -15.66 -18.62 -10.67
N ALA A 292 -15.75 -17.62 -9.78
CA ALA A 292 -16.38 -17.79 -8.46
C ALA A 292 -17.80 -18.34 -8.60
N LYS A 293 -18.56 -17.85 -9.58
CA LYS A 293 -19.91 -18.33 -9.87
C LYS A 293 -19.94 -19.82 -10.21
N GLN A 294 -19.00 -20.31 -11.04
CA GLN A 294 -18.93 -21.74 -11.36
C GLN A 294 -18.61 -22.58 -10.14
N VAL A 295 -17.65 -22.14 -9.30
CA VAL A 295 -17.24 -22.86 -8.09
C VAL A 295 -18.37 -22.90 -7.06
N LEU A 296 -19.12 -21.81 -6.92
CA LEU A 296 -20.24 -21.69 -5.99
C LEU A 296 -21.56 -22.28 -6.53
N SER A 297 -21.61 -22.70 -7.80
CA SER A 297 -22.70 -23.47 -8.38
C SER A 297 -22.54 -24.99 -8.12
N ASN A 298 -22.38 -25.37 -6.85
CA ASN A 298 -22.08 -26.72 -6.41
C ASN A 298 -23.27 -27.31 -5.62
N ASP A 299 -23.61 -28.56 -5.89
CA ASP A 299 -24.74 -29.22 -5.23
C ASP A 299 -24.62 -29.34 -3.72
N VAL A 300 -23.40 -29.39 -3.18
CA VAL A 300 -23.13 -29.45 -1.73
C VAL A 300 -23.61 -28.18 -1.02
N ILE A 301 -23.48 -27.01 -1.66
CA ILE A 301 -23.83 -25.74 -1.05
C ILE A 301 -25.14 -25.14 -1.56
N LYS A 302 -25.86 -25.80 -2.44
CA LYS A 302 -27.12 -25.26 -3.00
C LYS A 302 -28.19 -24.90 -1.95
N ASN A 303 -28.11 -25.50 -0.77
CA ASN A 303 -29.03 -25.24 0.35
C ASN A 303 -28.50 -24.19 1.35
N VAL A 304 -27.27 -23.67 1.16
CA VAL A 304 -26.71 -22.56 1.97
C VAL A 304 -27.59 -21.34 1.81
N LYS A 305 -27.90 -20.65 2.92
CA LYS A 305 -28.80 -19.50 2.94
C LYS A 305 -28.39 -18.44 1.91
N ALA A 306 -27.11 -18.09 1.87
CA ALA A 306 -26.61 -17.11 0.91
C ALA A 306 -26.85 -17.49 -0.55
N ILE A 307 -26.78 -18.80 -0.90
CA ILE A 307 -27.02 -19.28 -2.25
C ILE A 307 -28.50 -19.25 -2.57
N LYS A 308 -29.34 -19.79 -1.65
CA LYS A 308 -30.81 -19.85 -1.84
C LYS A 308 -31.44 -18.49 -1.96
N ASP A 309 -30.94 -17.52 -1.20
CA ASP A 309 -31.51 -16.18 -1.08
C ASP A 309 -30.85 -15.18 -2.05
N ASP A 310 -30.02 -15.68 -2.99
CA ASP A 310 -29.24 -14.86 -3.95
C ASP A 310 -28.41 -13.76 -3.28
N GLN A 311 -27.79 -14.09 -2.13
CA GLN A 311 -26.96 -13.19 -1.33
C GLN A 311 -25.47 -13.48 -1.51
N VAL A 312 -25.05 -13.70 -2.75
CA VAL A 312 -23.64 -13.85 -3.14
C VAL A 312 -23.21 -12.60 -3.87
N TYR A 313 -22.25 -11.88 -3.30
CA TYR A 313 -21.73 -10.63 -3.84
C TYR A 313 -20.30 -10.85 -4.34
N GLU A 314 -20.13 -10.83 -5.65
CA GLU A 314 -18.79 -10.87 -6.27
C GLU A 314 -18.17 -9.46 -6.22
N VAL A 315 -16.93 -9.37 -5.75
CA VAL A 315 -16.18 -8.12 -5.66
C VAL A 315 -15.07 -8.07 -6.70
N ASP A 316 -14.65 -6.85 -7.13
CA ASP A 316 -13.57 -6.69 -8.11
C ASP A 316 -12.28 -7.36 -7.63
N PRO A 317 -11.86 -8.46 -8.27
CA PRO A 317 -10.69 -9.22 -7.82
C PRO A 317 -9.39 -8.42 -7.93
N LYS A 318 -9.27 -7.49 -8.87
CA LYS A 318 -8.07 -6.66 -8.99
C LYS A 318 -8.00 -5.61 -7.89
N LEU A 319 -9.13 -5.00 -7.52
CA LEU A 319 -9.20 -4.08 -6.39
C LEU A 319 -8.83 -4.79 -5.08
N TRP A 320 -9.47 -5.94 -4.80
CA TRP A 320 -9.28 -6.64 -3.54
C TRP A 320 -7.95 -7.37 -3.45
N TYR A 321 -7.55 -8.08 -4.50
CA TYR A 321 -6.35 -8.90 -4.45
C TYR A 321 -5.06 -8.12 -4.68
N PHE A 322 -5.05 -7.17 -5.63
CA PHE A 322 -3.83 -6.46 -6.04
C PHE A 322 -3.68 -5.07 -5.42
N ALA A 323 -4.78 -4.36 -5.17
CA ALA A 323 -4.77 -2.95 -4.82
C ALA A 323 -5.27 -2.64 -3.40
N SER A 324 -5.58 -3.64 -2.57
CA SER A 324 -5.98 -3.41 -1.18
C SER A 324 -4.85 -2.76 -0.36
N GLY A 325 -5.21 -2.02 0.70
CA GLY A 325 -4.25 -1.52 1.68
C GLY A 325 -3.89 -0.05 1.55
N SER A 326 -4.74 0.76 0.92
CA SER A 326 -4.63 2.22 0.94
C SER A 326 -5.96 2.89 1.32
N THR A 327 -5.90 4.15 1.72
CA THR A 327 -7.09 4.96 2.04
C THR A 327 -8.07 5.00 0.87
N THR A 328 -7.57 5.20 -0.35
CA THR A 328 -8.43 5.36 -1.54
C THR A 328 -9.04 4.05 -2.01
N THR A 329 -8.26 2.97 -2.00
CA THR A 329 -8.76 1.65 -2.41
C THR A 329 -9.68 1.05 -1.34
N THR A 330 -9.43 1.31 -0.05
CA THR A 330 -10.35 0.91 1.01
C THR A 330 -11.72 1.58 0.84
N MET A 331 -11.76 2.87 0.46
CA MET A 331 -13.03 3.53 0.15
C MET A 331 -13.78 2.86 -1.01
N LYS A 332 -13.07 2.41 -2.06
CA LYS A 332 -13.67 1.68 -3.19
C LYS A 332 -14.21 0.32 -2.74
N GLN A 333 -13.44 -0.41 -1.91
CA GLN A 333 -13.88 -1.69 -1.34
C GLN A 333 -15.16 -1.54 -0.50
N ILE A 334 -15.26 -0.46 0.32
CA ILE A 334 -16.48 -0.16 1.08
C ILE A 334 -17.64 0.14 0.14
N ASP A 335 -17.41 0.83 -0.99
CA ASP A 335 -18.45 1.13 -1.97
C ASP A 335 -19.06 -0.13 -2.58
N GLU A 336 -18.26 -1.17 -2.85
CA GLU A 336 -18.76 -2.46 -3.37
C GLU A 336 -19.61 -3.23 -2.35
N LEU A 337 -19.40 -3.02 -1.06
CA LEU A 337 -20.15 -3.72 -0.01
C LEU A 337 -21.46 -3.02 0.40
N LYS A 338 -21.77 -1.86 -0.17
CA LYS A 338 -22.97 -1.08 0.21
C LYS A 338 -24.28 -1.80 -0.07
N ASP A 339 -24.30 -2.62 -1.10
CA ASP A 339 -25.50 -3.31 -1.54
C ASP A 339 -25.89 -4.48 -0.61
N ILE A 340 -24.94 -4.97 0.18
CA ILE A 340 -25.17 -6.02 1.18
C ILE A 340 -26.11 -5.54 2.30
N VAL A 341 -26.06 -4.27 2.64
CA VAL A 341 -26.76 -3.66 3.80
C VAL A 341 -27.87 -2.67 3.38
N LYS A 342 -28.45 -2.90 2.20
CA LYS A 342 -29.63 -2.16 1.72
C LYS A 342 -30.93 -2.61 2.37
#